data_455ffe87e947797acc08af350f7a70d6
#
_entry.id   455ffe87e947797acc08af350f7a70d6
#
_cell.length_a   1.000
_cell.length_b   1.000
_cell.length_c   1.000
_cell.angle_alpha   90.00
_cell.angle_beta   90.00
_cell.angle_gamma   90.00
#
_symmetry.space_group_name_H-M   'P 1'
#
loop_
_entity.id
_entity.type
_entity.pdbx_description
1 polymer ?
#
loop_
_entity_poly.entity_id
_entity_poly.type
_entity_poly.pdbx_seq_one_letter_code
_entity_poly.pdbx_strand_id
1 'polypeptide(L)'
;RPAAKKGNDSLQLRDKNADSITIYYKLYNSNDIKKLDTSINDFFVHYPVPYTHYNLGNLGAASKSYLTNTIQNAGLDLGFHAYDVYNFTLEQTPFYQTTRPFTELGYLIGGKGEQLIEVKHTQNKKQQLNFAFDYRFSNAPGNVKNQSANVNNMRMTAHFQSKRKRYESFLTMITNKVASSDNGGLINSALLDSLSLGNPYELDTRLGVSGMTFKNPFNTSISTGTTYKDNSFLLKQTYDIGQKDSIVKDTVTTYMFYPRLRFQNEIKYKTSQYYFNDQNPDSAGYRNYFNYALPVDKDVTFQDNWKVLNDEFSLISYPQKNNSNQFLQLATGYINYTATFPNQSGWNNYDLYAFAVYKNKTRNQLWDMLASGKLYINGFHSGDYEAKVYLSRILNTKGNYMKLSFQNYNRTPSANLLGRTQFPIIGLAGI
;
A
#
# COMPACT_ATOMS: atom_id res chain seq x y z
N ARG A 1 20.75 -39.50 21.46
CA ARG A 1 20.53 -38.16 20.84
C ARG A 1 21.40 -37.14 21.60
N PRO A 2 22.30 -36.39 20.97
CA PRO A 2 23.10 -35.41 21.68
C PRO A 2 22.18 -34.31 22.21
N ALA A 3 22.34 -33.93 23.48
CA ALA A 3 21.63 -32.83 24.09
C ALA A 3 21.96 -31.54 23.38
N ALA A 4 20.98 -30.84 22.84
CA ALA A 4 21.14 -29.55 22.21
C ALA A 4 21.74 -28.58 23.25
N LYS A 5 22.92 -28.02 22.93
CA LYS A 5 23.54 -26.94 23.71
C LYS A 5 22.52 -25.81 23.87
N LYS A 6 22.24 -25.44 25.13
CA LYS A 6 21.51 -24.23 25.48
C LYS A 6 22.33 -23.01 25.00
N GLY A 7 22.15 -22.61 23.76
CA GLY A 7 22.56 -21.29 23.32
C GLY A 7 21.64 -20.27 23.97
N ASN A 8 22.19 -19.20 24.54
CA ASN A 8 21.45 -18.04 25.02
C ASN A 8 20.87 -17.26 23.83
N ASP A 9 19.99 -17.89 23.05
CA ASP A 9 19.33 -17.23 21.93
C ASP A 9 18.10 -16.48 22.46
N SER A 10 18.36 -15.25 22.90
CA SER A 10 17.36 -14.34 23.47
C SER A 10 16.33 -13.83 22.43
N LEU A 11 16.53 -14.17 21.16
CA LEU A 11 15.70 -13.72 20.04
C LEU A 11 14.57 -14.68 19.66
N GLN A 12 14.55 -15.89 20.23
CA GLN A 12 13.53 -16.89 19.93
C GLN A 12 12.47 -16.96 21.02
N LEU A 13 11.20 -16.84 20.62
CA LEU A 13 10.10 -17.28 21.44
C LEU A 13 10.04 -18.81 21.37
N ARG A 14 10.44 -19.50 22.43
CA ARG A 14 10.19 -20.94 22.57
C ARG A 14 9.04 -21.14 23.54
N ASP A 15 7.89 -21.49 23.01
CA ASP A 15 6.85 -22.09 23.82
C ASP A 15 7.28 -23.52 24.14
N LYS A 16 7.29 -23.89 25.42
CA LYS A 16 7.70 -25.22 25.89
C LYS A 16 6.81 -26.34 25.31
N ASN A 17 5.61 -25.99 24.85
CA ASN A 17 4.61 -26.92 24.33
C ASN A 17 4.44 -26.85 22.80
N ALA A 18 5.24 -26.03 22.10
CA ALA A 18 5.06 -25.85 20.66
C ALA A 18 5.91 -26.85 19.87
N ASP A 19 5.40 -28.02 19.62
CA ASP A 19 5.89 -28.92 18.58
C ASP A 19 5.51 -28.40 17.17
N SER A 20 4.50 -27.52 17.07
CA SER A 20 4.02 -26.93 15.83
C SER A 20 4.48 -25.46 15.66
N ILE A 21 4.95 -25.13 14.45
CA ILE A 21 5.17 -23.74 14.05
C ILE A 21 3.80 -23.11 13.84
N THR A 22 3.49 -22.06 14.60
CA THR A 22 2.25 -21.31 14.45
C THR A 22 2.57 -19.85 14.19
N ILE A 23 2.01 -19.32 13.11
CA ILE A 23 2.20 -17.94 12.68
C ILE A 23 0.83 -17.30 12.59
N TYR A 24 0.60 -16.33 13.45
CA TYR A 24 -0.59 -15.48 13.41
C TYR A 24 -0.21 -14.10 12.91
N TYR A 25 -1.14 -13.43 12.27
CA TYR A 25 -1.00 -12.03 11.90
C TYR A 25 -2.34 -11.31 11.95
N LYS A 26 -2.27 -10.00 12.13
CA LYS A 26 -3.39 -9.08 11.95
C LYS A 26 -2.97 -7.97 10.98
N LEU A 27 -3.89 -7.52 10.15
CA LEU A 27 -3.64 -6.35 9.30
C LEU A 27 -3.76 -5.07 10.14
N TYR A 28 -3.13 -4.02 9.69
CA TYR A 28 -2.99 -2.74 10.39
C TYR A 28 -4.27 -2.23 11.06
N ASN A 29 -5.39 -2.14 10.37
CA ASN A 29 -6.67 -1.65 10.91
C ASN A 29 -7.68 -2.76 11.21
N SER A 30 -7.23 -4.02 11.30
CA SER A 30 -8.09 -5.16 11.60
C SER A 30 -7.85 -5.68 13.01
N ASN A 31 -8.94 -6.01 13.72
CA ASN A 31 -8.89 -6.77 14.96
C ASN A 31 -8.95 -8.30 14.71
N ASP A 32 -9.16 -8.70 13.45
CA ASP A 32 -9.26 -10.11 13.08
C ASP A 32 -7.87 -10.74 12.99
N ILE A 33 -7.63 -11.74 13.84
CA ILE A 33 -6.38 -12.51 13.83
C ILE A 33 -6.53 -13.63 12.82
N LYS A 34 -5.61 -13.66 11.85
CA LYS A 34 -5.51 -14.71 10.82
C LYS A 34 -4.34 -15.61 11.14
N LYS A 35 -4.47 -16.89 10.79
CA LYS A 35 -3.38 -17.86 10.82
C LYS A 35 -2.82 -18.00 9.41
N LEU A 36 -1.50 -18.08 9.29
CA LEU A 36 -0.88 -18.43 8.02
C LEU A 36 -1.26 -19.87 7.65
N ASP A 37 -1.72 -20.06 6.43
CA ASP A 37 -2.19 -21.33 5.89
C ASP A 37 -1.51 -21.67 4.55
N THR A 38 -2.01 -22.66 3.85
CA THR A 38 -1.46 -23.13 2.56
C THR A 38 -1.61 -22.13 1.41
N SER A 39 -2.35 -21.01 1.59
CA SER A 39 -2.50 -19.96 0.58
C SER A 39 -1.19 -19.25 0.26
N ILE A 40 -0.14 -19.44 1.05
CA ILE A 40 1.22 -18.97 0.72
C ILE A 40 1.75 -19.54 -0.61
N ASN A 41 1.18 -20.66 -1.09
CA ASN A 41 1.56 -21.27 -2.36
C ASN A 41 0.68 -20.79 -3.54
N ASP A 42 -0.29 -19.93 -3.28
CA ASP A 42 -1.17 -19.41 -4.32
C ASP A 42 -0.46 -18.32 -5.12
N PHE A 43 -0.33 -18.54 -6.44
CA PHE A 43 0.24 -17.57 -7.37
C PHE A 43 -0.39 -16.17 -7.23
N PHE A 44 -1.72 -16.10 -7.09
CA PHE A 44 -2.43 -14.81 -7.02
C PHE A 44 -2.19 -14.04 -5.72
N VAL A 45 -1.66 -14.67 -4.68
CA VAL A 45 -1.22 -13.98 -3.45
C VAL A 45 0.09 -13.25 -3.68
N HIS A 46 0.96 -13.78 -4.54
CA HIS A 46 2.29 -13.23 -4.82
C HIS A 46 2.30 -12.28 -6.00
N TYR A 47 1.47 -12.54 -7.01
CA TYR A 47 1.43 -11.71 -8.21
C TYR A 47 0.80 -10.35 -7.90
N PRO A 48 1.51 -9.21 -8.11
CA PRO A 48 1.06 -7.91 -7.61
C PRO A 48 -0.13 -7.33 -8.37
N VAL A 49 -0.36 -7.73 -9.63
CA VAL A 49 -1.48 -7.21 -10.44
C VAL A 49 -2.72 -8.06 -10.21
N PRO A 50 -3.77 -7.51 -9.56
CA PRO A 50 -5.00 -8.25 -9.33
C PRO A 50 -5.70 -8.59 -10.67
N TYR A 51 -6.50 -9.66 -10.69
CA TYR A 51 -7.29 -10.07 -11.85
C TYR A 51 -8.31 -9.01 -12.31
N THR A 52 -8.62 -8.03 -11.47
CA THR A 52 -9.48 -6.89 -11.79
C THR A 52 -8.77 -5.75 -12.51
N HIS A 53 -7.47 -5.89 -12.75
CA HIS A 53 -6.65 -4.88 -13.41
C HIS A 53 -5.96 -5.45 -14.63
N TYR A 54 -5.63 -4.58 -15.57
CA TYR A 54 -4.70 -4.86 -16.66
C TYR A 54 -3.53 -3.87 -16.60
N ASN A 55 -2.39 -4.28 -17.07
CA ASN A 55 -1.22 -3.43 -17.25
C ASN A 55 -0.95 -3.17 -18.74
N LEU A 56 -0.04 -2.27 -19.03
CA LEU A 56 0.35 -1.94 -20.40
C LEU A 56 1.33 -2.96 -21.01
N GLY A 57 1.12 -4.27 -20.72
CA GLY A 57 1.81 -5.37 -21.38
C GLY A 57 3.13 -5.78 -20.74
N ASN A 58 3.43 -5.34 -19.52
CA ASN A 58 4.65 -5.66 -18.80
C ASN A 58 4.45 -5.58 -17.28
N LEU A 59 5.08 -6.47 -16.52
CA LEU A 59 5.05 -6.40 -15.05
C LEU A 59 5.80 -5.14 -14.58
N GLY A 60 5.12 -4.30 -13.80
CA GLY A 60 5.65 -3.00 -13.37
C GLY A 60 5.29 -1.83 -14.28
N ALA A 61 4.65 -2.07 -15.43
CA ALA A 61 4.06 -1.02 -16.26
C ALA A 61 2.78 -0.45 -15.63
N ALA A 62 2.39 0.75 -16.06
CA ALA A 62 1.15 1.37 -15.62
C ALA A 62 -0.05 0.43 -15.74
N SER A 63 -0.92 0.44 -14.76
CA SER A 63 -2.08 -0.44 -14.68
C SER A 63 -3.38 0.34 -14.49
N LYS A 64 -4.49 -0.26 -14.94
CA LYS A 64 -5.82 0.30 -14.80
C LYS A 64 -6.81 -0.78 -14.40
N SER A 65 -7.76 -0.41 -13.54
CA SER A 65 -8.85 -1.30 -13.15
C SER A 65 -9.88 -1.47 -14.29
N TYR A 66 -10.37 -2.69 -14.50
CA TYR A 66 -11.57 -2.95 -15.32
C TYR A 66 -12.85 -2.45 -14.64
N LEU A 67 -12.80 -2.33 -13.31
CA LEU A 67 -13.94 -1.83 -12.55
C LEU A 67 -13.94 -0.30 -12.59
N THR A 68 -15.13 0.28 -12.75
CA THR A 68 -15.31 1.72 -12.59
C THR A 68 -15.21 2.06 -11.09
N ASN A 69 -14.02 2.27 -10.63
CA ASN A 69 -13.76 2.67 -9.24
C ASN A 69 -13.55 4.17 -9.18
N THR A 70 -14.52 4.88 -8.64
CA THR A 70 -14.29 6.27 -8.23
C THR A 70 -13.53 6.30 -6.92
N ILE A 71 -12.59 7.24 -6.79
CA ILE A 71 -11.90 7.46 -5.51
C ILE A 71 -12.94 8.03 -4.53
N GLN A 72 -13.24 7.26 -3.47
CA GLN A 72 -14.33 7.53 -2.53
C GLN A 72 -13.82 8.04 -1.17
N ASN A 73 -12.59 8.57 -1.14
CA ASN A 73 -12.01 9.14 0.07
C ASN A 73 -11.98 10.66 -0.06
N ALA A 74 -12.42 11.36 0.98
CA ALA A 74 -12.31 12.81 1.09
C ALA A 74 -10.89 13.24 1.47
N GLY A 75 -10.54 14.49 1.16
CA GLY A 75 -9.26 15.12 1.47
C GLY A 75 -8.21 14.90 0.39
N LEU A 76 -6.93 15.05 0.78
CA LEU A 76 -5.81 15.09 -0.13
C LEU A 76 -5.66 13.84 -0.99
N ASP A 77 -5.70 14.03 -2.28
CA ASP A 77 -5.35 13.06 -3.31
C ASP A 77 -4.36 13.71 -4.29
N LEU A 78 -3.22 13.05 -4.50
CA LEU A 78 -2.18 13.57 -5.39
C LEU A 78 -2.48 13.32 -6.87
N GLY A 79 -3.32 12.33 -7.18
CA GLY A 79 -3.76 12.00 -8.55
C GLY A 79 -2.84 11.07 -9.33
N PHE A 80 -1.84 10.45 -8.68
CA PHE A 80 -0.88 9.54 -9.31
C PHE A 80 -1.15 8.10 -8.89
N HIS A 81 -2.01 7.37 -9.63
CA HIS A 81 -2.51 6.04 -9.27
C HIS A 81 -2.10 4.92 -10.22
N ALA A 82 -1.35 5.26 -11.30
CA ALA A 82 -1.04 4.29 -12.34
C ALA A 82 -0.26 3.06 -11.89
N TYR A 83 0.45 3.15 -10.76
CA TYR A 83 1.32 2.09 -10.23
C TYR A 83 0.92 1.59 -8.85
N ASP A 84 -0.24 1.97 -8.33
CA ASP A 84 -0.69 1.63 -6.97
C ASP A 84 -0.75 0.14 -6.69
N VAL A 85 -1.06 -0.68 -7.70
CA VAL A 85 -1.14 -2.14 -7.58
C VAL A 85 0.18 -2.81 -7.18
N TYR A 86 1.30 -2.15 -7.47
CA TYR A 86 2.63 -2.68 -7.13
C TYR A 86 3.09 -2.30 -5.73
N ASN A 87 2.47 -1.30 -5.11
CA ASN A 87 2.94 -0.72 -3.85
C ASN A 87 2.55 -1.56 -2.63
N PHE A 88 3.46 -1.66 -1.67
CA PHE A 88 3.09 -2.01 -0.31
C PHE A 88 2.34 -0.85 0.32
N THR A 89 1.19 -1.11 0.94
CA THR A 89 0.38 -0.11 1.62
C THR A 89 0.34 -0.34 3.12
N LEU A 90 0.00 0.70 3.88
CA LEU A 90 -0.18 0.59 5.33
C LEU A 90 -1.37 -0.32 5.66
N GLU A 91 -2.46 -0.25 4.90
CA GLU A 91 -3.69 -1.02 5.10
C GLU A 91 -3.45 -2.53 4.95
N GLN A 92 -2.55 -2.92 4.04
CA GLN A 92 -2.17 -4.31 3.78
C GLN A 92 -0.99 -4.78 4.65
N THR A 93 -0.53 -3.94 5.58
CA THR A 93 0.63 -4.27 6.42
C THR A 93 0.25 -5.30 7.49
N PRO A 94 0.88 -6.50 7.48
CA PRO A 94 0.68 -7.51 8.50
C PRO A 94 1.56 -7.26 9.72
N PHE A 95 1.01 -7.46 10.90
CA PHE A 95 1.74 -7.52 12.16
C PHE A 95 1.66 -8.94 12.70
N TYR A 96 2.83 -9.58 12.77
CA TYR A 96 2.95 -11.00 13.06
C TYR A 96 3.09 -11.30 14.55
N GLN A 97 2.71 -12.51 14.92
CA GLN A 97 3.06 -13.15 16.16
C GLN A 97 3.45 -14.60 15.86
N THR A 98 4.68 -14.97 16.14
CA THR A 98 5.25 -16.26 15.75
C THR A 98 5.80 -17.01 16.96
N THR A 99 5.66 -18.34 16.96
CA THR A 99 6.28 -19.21 17.96
C THR A 99 7.76 -19.48 17.65
N ARG A 100 8.14 -19.39 16.37
CA ARG A 100 9.52 -19.54 15.86
C ARG A 100 9.76 -18.54 14.75
N PRO A 101 11.03 -18.19 14.45
CA PRO A 101 11.34 -17.40 13.25
C PRO A 101 10.78 -18.06 12.00
N PHE A 102 10.23 -17.25 11.11
CA PHE A 102 9.68 -17.70 9.83
C PHE A 102 10.30 -16.88 8.70
N THR A 103 10.74 -17.58 7.68
CA THR A 103 11.25 -16.97 6.44
C THR A 103 10.54 -17.61 5.25
N GLU A 104 10.08 -16.78 4.35
CA GLU A 104 9.47 -17.15 3.07
C GLU A 104 10.28 -16.52 1.95
N LEU A 105 10.62 -17.32 0.94
CA LEU A 105 11.31 -16.89 -0.26
C LEU A 105 10.42 -17.27 -1.46
N GLY A 106 10.07 -16.28 -2.26
CA GLY A 106 9.30 -16.45 -3.49
C GLY A 106 10.14 -16.05 -4.71
N TYR A 107 10.07 -16.85 -5.76
CA TYR A 107 10.67 -16.53 -7.04
C TYR A 107 9.76 -16.96 -8.18
N LEU A 108 9.37 -16.00 -9.02
CA LEU A 108 8.57 -16.23 -10.20
C LEU A 108 9.34 -15.78 -11.43
N ILE A 109 9.34 -16.61 -12.47
CA ILE A 109 9.90 -16.31 -13.79
C ILE A 109 8.76 -16.22 -14.79
N GLY A 110 8.70 -15.12 -15.50
CA GLY A 110 7.81 -14.89 -16.63
C GLY A 110 8.48 -15.02 -17.98
N GLY A 111 7.71 -14.81 -19.04
CA GLY A 111 8.22 -14.78 -20.41
C GLY A 111 9.26 -13.66 -20.61
N LYS A 112 10.20 -13.88 -21.53
CA LYS A 112 11.23 -12.90 -21.92
C LYS A 112 12.09 -12.36 -20.77
N GLY A 113 12.28 -13.15 -19.70
CA GLY A 113 13.13 -12.79 -18.58
C GLY A 113 12.47 -11.89 -17.55
N GLU A 114 11.15 -11.82 -17.50
CA GLU A 114 10.46 -11.22 -16.36
C GLU A 114 10.78 -11.99 -15.09
N GLN A 115 11.00 -11.27 -13.99
CA GLN A 115 11.36 -11.85 -12.71
C GLN A 115 10.62 -11.13 -11.59
N LEU A 116 10.16 -11.91 -10.62
CA LEU A 116 9.62 -11.41 -9.36
C LEU A 116 10.27 -12.19 -8.21
N ILE A 117 10.91 -11.48 -7.31
CA ILE A 117 11.55 -12.01 -6.11
C ILE A 117 10.83 -11.45 -4.89
N GLU A 118 10.47 -12.31 -3.96
CA GLU A 118 9.91 -11.92 -2.68
C GLU A 118 10.69 -12.56 -1.55
N VAL A 119 10.97 -11.77 -0.52
CA VAL A 119 11.58 -12.21 0.73
C VAL A 119 10.74 -11.69 1.87
N LYS A 120 10.34 -12.58 2.76
CA LYS A 120 9.64 -12.23 3.99
C LYS A 120 10.33 -12.90 5.16
N HIS A 121 10.59 -12.14 6.21
CA HIS A 121 11.11 -12.67 7.46
C HIS A 121 10.38 -12.08 8.64
N THR A 122 10.00 -12.92 9.62
CA THR A 122 9.39 -12.44 10.86
C THR A 122 9.89 -13.23 12.06
N GLN A 123 10.12 -12.54 13.16
CA GLN A 123 10.63 -13.13 14.38
C GLN A 123 10.11 -12.41 15.62
N ASN A 124 9.74 -13.17 16.64
CA ASN A 124 9.44 -12.64 17.95
C ASN A 124 10.67 -12.64 18.86
N LYS A 125 10.92 -11.49 19.51
CA LYS A 125 11.81 -11.40 20.68
C LYS A 125 10.97 -11.46 21.94
N LYS A 126 10.93 -12.60 22.62
CA LYS A 126 9.98 -12.90 23.69
C LYS A 126 8.53 -12.78 23.19
N GLN A 127 7.55 -12.81 24.10
CA GLN A 127 6.12 -12.68 23.72
C GLN A 127 5.68 -11.23 23.39
N GLN A 128 6.56 -10.25 23.59
CA GLN A 128 6.19 -8.85 23.63
C GLN A 128 6.54 -8.07 22.37
N LEU A 129 7.55 -8.50 21.64
CA LEU A 129 8.11 -7.75 20.53
C LEU A 129 8.24 -8.67 19.32
N ASN A 130 7.65 -8.28 18.23
CA ASN A 130 7.82 -8.88 16.92
C ASN A 130 8.49 -7.90 15.98
N PHE A 131 9.35 -8.41 15.11
CA PHE A 131 9.89 -7.71 13.95
C PHE A 131 9.55 -8.49 12.71
N ALA A 132 9.21 -7.78 11.62
CA ALA A 132 9.08 -8.38 10.32
C ALA A 132 9.71 -7.49 9.25
N PHE A 133 10.16 -8.14 8.19
CA PHE A 133 10.75 -7.54 7.01
C PHE A 133 10.16 -8.22 5.79
N ASP A 134 9.65 -7.41 4.85
CA ASP A 134 9.18 -7.84 3.55
C ASP A 134 9.94 -7.07 2.48
N TYR A 135 10.40 -7.78 1.46
CA TYR A 135 11.05 -7.21 0.28
C TYR A 135 10.45 -7.82 -0.98
N ARG A 136 10.14 -6.98 -1.96
CA ARG A 136 9.69 -7.40 -3.28
C ARG A 136 10.51 -6.67 -4.34
N PHE A 137 11.06 -7.42 -5.24
CA PHE A 137 11.73 -6.91 -6.43
C PHE A 137 11.12 -7.55 -7.66
N SER A 138 10.78 -6.75 -8.66
CA SER A 138 10.48 -7.26 -9.98
C SER A 138 11.22 -6.49 -11.05
N ASN A 139 11.62 -7.21 -12.09
CA ASN A 139 12.25 -6.67 -13.27
C ASN A 139 11.64 -7.30 -14.51
N ALA A 140 11.19 -6.48 -15.43
CA ALA A 140 10.55 -6.92 -16.65
C ALA A 140 11.11 -6.13 -17.85
N PRO A 141 11.88 -6.79 -18.73
CA PRO A 141 12.49 -6.13 -19.90
C PRO A 141 11.48 -5.63 -20.93
N GLY A 142 10.26 -6.20 -20.96
CA GLY A 142 9.22 -5.86 -21.92
C GLY A 142 9.33 -6.58 -23.26
N ASN A 143 8.35 -6.36 -24.13
CA ASN A 143 8.18 -7.03 -25.42
C ASN A 143 8.63 -6.20 -26.62
N VAL A 144 8.64 -4.87 -26.45
CA VAL A 144 9.02 -3.89 -27.48
C VAL A 144 10.06 -2.92 -26.91
N LYS A 145 10.60 -2.06 -27.78
CA LYS A 145 11.53 -0.99 -27.43
C LYS A 145 10.97 -0.12 -26.31
N ASN A 146 11.79 0.33 -25.36
CA ASN A 146 11.42 1.24 -24.29
C ASN A 146 10.16 0.81 -23.49
N GLN A 147 10.11 -0.47 -23.08
CA GLN A 147 9.03 -1.04 -22.29
C GLN A 147 9.51 -1.67 -20.98
N SER A 148 10.76 -1.44 -20.60
CA SER A 148 11.32 -2.01 -19.39
C SER A 148 10.67 -1.45 -18.13
N ALA A 149 10.50 -2.27 -17.10
CA ALA A 149 9.99 -1.83 -15.81
C ALA A 149 10.71 -2.50 -14.65
N ASN A 150 10.91 -1.74 -13.57
CA ASN A 150 11.51 -2.18 -12.32
C ASN A 150 10.62 -1.79 -11.15
N VAL A 151 10.37 -2.73 -10.26
CA VAL A 151 9.69 -2.47 -8.99
C VAL A 151 10.59 -2.90 -7.85
N ASN A 152 10.73 -2.05 -6.84
CA ASN A 152 11.52 -2.33 -5.66
C ASN A 152 10.77 -1.82 -4.43
N ASN A 153 10.28 -2.74 -3.62
CA ASN A 153 9.47 -2.42 -2.45
C ASN A 153 10.07 -3.08 -1.22
N MET A 154 10.08 -2.33 -0.13
CA MET A 154 10.53 -2.79 1.17
C MET A 154 9.53 -2.36 2.24
N ARG A 155 9.25 -3.26 3.18
CA ARG A 155 8.47 -2.96 4.35
C ARG A 155 9.13 -3.55 5.59
N MET A 156 9.26 -2.73 6.60
CA MET A 156 9.71 -3.14 7.93
C MET A 156 8.62 -2.86 8.94
N THR A 157 8.35 -3.79 9.82
CA THR A 157 7.38 -3.62 10.89
C THR A 157 7.97 -4.01 12.24
N ALA A 158 7.57 -3.31 13.29
CA ALA A 158 7.79 -3.72 14.66
C ALA A 158 6.47 -3.59 15.43
N HIS A 159 6.15 -4.60 16.20
CA HIS A 159 4.97 -4.63 17.05
C HIS A 159 5.37 -4.96 18.47
N PHE A 160 5.03 -4.07 19.38
CA PHE A 160 5.29 -4.24 20.81
C PHE A 160 3.99 -4.26 21.61
N GLN A 161 3.85 -5.24 22.51
CA GLN A 161 2.77 -5.28 23.47
C GLN A 161 3.33 -5.45 24.90
N SER A 162 2.93 -4.59 25.83
CA SER A 162 3.34 -4.68 27.21
C SER A 162 2.85 -5.97 27.90
N LYS A 163 3.59 -6.46 28.92
CA LYS A 163 3.22 -7.66 29.69
C LYS A 163 1.79 -7.62 30.25
N ARG A 164 1.34 -6.43 30.64
CA ARG A 164 -0.02 -6.22 31.17
C ARG A 164 -1.06 -6.01 30.08
N LYS A 165 -0.68 -6.12 28.80
CA LYS A 165 -1.54 -5.95 27.60
C LYS A 165 -2.29 -4.60 27.55
N ARG A 166 -1.78 -3.57 28.25
CA ARG A 166 -2.40 -2.24 28.29
C ARG A 166 -1.82 -1.28 27.29
N TYR A 167 -0.54 -1.41 26.98
CA TYR A 167 0.14 -0.57 26.00
C TYR A 167 0.54 -1.44 24.82
N GLU A 168 0.23 -0.96 23.63
CA GLU A 168 0.58 -1.58 22.36
C GLU A 168 1.12 -0.51 21.42
N SER A 169 2.19 -0.82 20.70
CA SER A 169 2.82 0.09 19.74
C SER A 169 3.12 -0.64 18.44
N PHE A 170 2.83 0.02 17.33
CA PHE A 170 3.06 -0.44 15.97
C PHE A 170 3.95 0.56 15.26
N LEU A 171 5.04 0.09 14.71
CA LEU A 171 5.95 0.85 13.87
C LEU A 171 5.94 0.21 12.48
N THR A 172 5.83 1.03 11.44
CA THR A 172 5.94 0.58 10.06
C THR A 172 6.76 1.57 9.26
N MET A 173 7.68 1.05 8.46
CA MET A 173 8.40 1.79 7.42
C MET A 173 8.17 1.08 6.10
N ILE A 174 7.71 1.81 5.09
CA ILE A 174 7.49 1.30 3.74
C ILE A 174 8.24 2.19 2.76
N THR A 175 8.98 1.57 1.86
CA THR A 175 9.59 2.24 0.72
C THR A 175 9.12 1.53 -0.54
N ASN A 176 8.51 2.25 -1.45
CA ASN A 176 8.13 1.78 -2.77
C ASN A 176 8.85 2.59 -3.83
N LYS A 177 9.40 1.90 -4.82
CA LYS A 177 9.94 2.51 -6.03
C LYS A 177 9.47 1.71 -7.23
N VAL A 178 8.74 2.36 -8.11
CA VAL A 178 8.35 1.82 -9.41
C VAL A 178 8.95 2.71 -10.48
N ALA A 179 9.69 2.12 -11.39
CA ALA A 179 10.23 2.81 -12.56
C ALA A 179 9.82 2.05 -13.81
N SER A 180 9.21 2.72 -14.76
CA SER A 180 8.70 2.16 -16.00
C SER A 180 9.12 3.03 -17.17
N SER A 181 9.65 2.39 -18.21
CA SER A 181 9.89 3.07 -19.48
C SER A 181 8.56 3.44 -20.13
N ASP A 182 8.54 4.64 -20.68
CA ASP A 182 7.40 5.17 -21.45
C ASP A 182 7.82 5.33 -22.90
N ASN A 183 7.23 4.51 -23.78
CA ASN A 183 7.55 4.55 -25.20
C ASN A 183 6.57 5.39 -26.03
N GLY A 184 5.50 5.91 -25.41
CA GLY A 184 4.47 6.70 -26.08
C GLY A 184 3.65 5.93 -27.13
N GLY A 185 3.84 4.62 -27.24
CA GLY A 185 3.24 3.75 -28.27
C GLY A 185 4.15 3.60 -29.51
N LEU A 186 3.77 2.66 -30.37
CA LEU A 186 4.45 2.44 -31.65
C LEU A 186 4.09 3.54 -32.65
N ILE A 187 5.05 3.92 -33.50
CA ILE A 187 4.80 4.85 -34.61
C ILE A 187 3.86 4.20 -35.64
N ASN A 188 4.12 2.93 -35.95
CA ASN A 188 3.27 2.16 -36.86
C ASN A 188 2.95 0.78 -36.24
N SER A 189 1.77 0.66 -35.68
CA SER A 189 1.31 -0.59 -35.06
C SER A 189 0.95 -1.69 -36.08
N ALA A 190 0.66 -1.35 -37.33
CA ALA A 190 0.35 -2.34 -38.37
C ALA A 190 1.55 -3.25 -38.71
N LEU A 191 2.77 -2.81 -38.40
CA LEU A 191 3.96 -3.64 -38.56
C LEU A 191 3.99 -4.86 -37.62
N LEU A 192 3.25 -4.87 -36.51
CA LEU A 192 3.15 -6.04 -35.64
C LEU A 192 2.51 -7.25 -36.34
N ASP A 193 1.64 -7.00 -37.29
CA ASP A 193 0.94 -8.05 -38.05
C ASP A 193 1.72 -8.46 -39.32
N SER A 194 2.90 -7.84 -39.56
CA SER A 194 3.71 -8.14 -40.73
C SER A 194 4.48 -9.45 -40.58
N LEU A 195 4.35 -10.33 -41.55
CA LEU A 195 5.13 -11.59 -41.64
C LEU A 195 6.63 -11.35 -41.74
N SER A 196 7.06 -10.16 -42.13
CA SER A 196 8.49 -9.79 -42.26
C SER A 196 9.08 -9.29 -40.94
N LEU A 197 8.30 -9.11 -39.89
CA LEU A 197 8.78 -8.66 -38.60
C LEU A 197 9.53 -9.79 -37.87
N GLY A 198 10.86 -9.76 -37.90
CA GLY A 198 11.69 -10.73 -37.21
C GLY A 198 11.80 -10.48 -35.72
N ASN A 199 11.81 -9.21 -35.31
CA ASN A 199 12.04 -8.82 -33.92
C ASN A 199 11.21 -7.58 -33.53
N PRO A 200 10.27 -7.68 -32.59
CA PRO A 200 9.48 -6.54 -32.11
C PRO A 200 10.29 -5.36 -31.54
N TYR A 201 11.53 -5.61 -31.11
CA TYR A 201 12.42 -4.54 -30.62
C TYR A 201 12.96 -3.62 -31.74
N GLU A 202 12.78 -3.97 -33.00
CA GLU A 202 13.15 -3.14 -34.14
C GLU A 202 12.09 -2.08 -34.47
N LEU A 203 10.89 -2.22 -33.90
CA LEU A 203 9.81 -1.27 -34.14
C LEU A 203 10.10 0.08 -33.45
N ASP A 204 9.89 1.15 -34.20
CA ASP A 204 10.07 2.50 -33.70
C ASP A 204 8.93 2.95 -32.78
N THR A 205 9.32 3.61 -31.72
CA THR A 205 8.42 4.13 -30.67
C THR A 205 8.40 5.65 -30.72
N ARG A 206 7.29 6.25 -30.27
CA ARG A 206 7.08 7.72 -30.27
C ARG A 206 7.97 8.45 -29.29
N LEU A 207 8.44 7.76 -28.23
CA LEU A 207 9.37 8.28 -27.25
C LEU A 207 10.58 7.33 -27.14
N GLY A 208 11.73 7.87 -26.73
CA GLY A 208 12.94 7.09 -26.48
C GLY A 208 13.61 6.55 -27.74
N VAL A 209 13.86 7.41 -28.70
CA VAL A 209 14.40 7.08 -30.06
C VAL A 209 15.66 6.23 -30.02
N SER A 210 16.50 6.38 -29.00
CA SER A 210 17.77 5.65 -28.86
C SER A 210 17.69 4.39 -27.99
N GLY A 211 16.53 3.71 -27.93
CA GLY A 211 16.35 2.49 -27.14
C GLY A 211 17.36 1.41 -27.45
N MET A 212 17.92 0.77 -26.42
CA MET A 212 18.86 -0.34 -26.57
C MET A 212 18.17 -1.55 -27.23
N THR A 213 18.84 -2.16 -28.20
CA THR A 213 18.40 -3.39 -28.86
C THR A 213 18.60 -4.63 -28.00
N PHE A 214 19.48 -4.58 -27.00
CA PHE A 214 19.75 -5.66 -26.07
C PHE A 214 19.24 -5.30 -24.67
N LYS A 215 18.54 -6.22 -24.02
CA LYS A 215 18.00 -6.06 -22.67
C LYS A 215 18.61 -7.04 -21.70
N ASN A 216 19.13 -6.50 -20.60
CA ASN A 216 19.65 -7.30 -19.50
C ASN A 216 18.49 -7.64 -18.55
N PRO A 217 18.14 -8.92 -18.33
CA PRO A 217 17.05 -9.29 -17.42
C PRO A 217 17.35 -8.99 -15.94
N PHE A 218 18.60 -8.66 -15.59
CA PHE A 218 18.99 -8.36 -14.21
C PHE A 218 19.19 -6.88 -13.94
N ASN A 219 19.40 -6.07 -14.97
CA ASN A 219 19.60 -4.63 -14.84
C ASN A 219 19.06 -3.90 -16.05
N THR A 220 17.89 -3.27 -15.89
CA THR A 220 17.30 -2.42 -16.91
C THR A 220 17.44 -0.97 -16.51
N SER A 221 18.21 -0.20 -17.28
CA SER A 221 18.24 1.25 -17.16
C SER A 221 17.06 1.86 -17.91
N ILE A 222 16.46 2.90 -17.34
CA ILE A 222 15.32 3.62 -17.91
C ILE A 222 15.81 5.02 -18.24
N SER A 223 16.03 5.29 -19.53
CA SER A 223 16.45 6.61 -20.04
C SER A 223 15.26 7.53 -20.32
N THR A 224 14.14 6.92 -20.73
CA THR A 224 12.88 7.62 -21.01
C THR A 224 11.78 6.90 -20.26
N GLY A 225 11.14 7.57 -19.30
CA GLY A 225 10.08 6.96 -18.52
C GLY A 225 9.75 7.63 -17.21
N THR A 226 8.83 7.00 -16.51
CA THR A 226 8.24 7.48 -15.26
C THR A 226 8.81 6.71 -14.06
N THR A 227 9.11 7.44 -12.99
CA THR A 227 9.53 6.85 -11.70
C THR A 227 8.67 7.42 -10.58
N TYR A 228 8.02 6.54 -9.82
CA TYR A 228 7.31 6.89 -8.59
C TYR A 228 8.08 6.32 -7.39
N LYS A 229 8.32 7.17 -6.39
CA LYS A 229 8.95 6.79 -5.13
C LYS A 229 8.07 7.26 -4.00
N ASP A 230 7.64 6.33 -3.16
CA ASP A 230 6.85 6.60 -1.97
C ASP A 230 7.55 6.02 -0.74
N ASN A 231 7.79 6.86 0.26
CA ASN A 231 8.24 6.41 1.57
C ASN A 231 7.16 6.74 2.59
N SER A 232 6.77 5.77 3.38
CA SER A 232 5.77 5.93 4.43
C SER A 232 6.32 5.45 5.77
N PHE A 233 6.11 6.26 6.78
CA PHE A 233 6.41 5.94 8.17
C PHE A 233 5.10 6.00 8.97
N LEU A 234 4.88 5.02 9.82
CA LEU A 234 3.75 4.97 10.74
C LEU A 234 4.26 4.67 12.14
N LEU A 235 3.83 5.46 13.10
CA LEU A 235 3.89 5.14 14.52
C LEU A 235 2.47 5.22 15.09
N LYS A 236 1.94 4.07 15.52
CA LYS A 236 0.65 3.98 16.21
C LYS A 236 0.88 3.48 17.62
N GLN A 237 0.35 4.20 18.59
CA GLN A 237 0.44 3.86 20.00
C GLN A 237 -0.96 3.79 20.59
N THR A 238 -1.19 2.78 21.42
CA THR A 238 -2.49 2.62 22.12
C THR A 238 -2.25 2.35 23.59
N TYR A 239 -3.12 2.94 24.41
CA TYR A 239 -3.16 2.68 25.84
C TYR A 239 -4.58 2.35 26.30
N ASP A 240 -4.74 1.17 26.88
CA ASP A 240 -6.03 0.62 27.29
C ASP A 240 -6.30 0.80 28.79
N ILE A 241 -7.45 1.36 29.10
CA ILE A 241 -8.06 1.34 30.43
C ILE A 241 -9.20 0.31 30.40
N GLY A 242 -9.24 -0.58 31.41
CA GLY A 242 -10.25 -1.62 31.42
C GLY A 242 -10.22 -2.50 32.65
N GLN A 243 -11.00 -3.56 32.60
CA GLN A 243 -11.20 -4.50 33.70
C GLN A 243 -10.21 -5.64 33.63
N LYS A 244 -9.67 -6.00 34.79
CA LYS A 244 -8.89 -7.23 34.96
C LYS A 244 -9.83 -8.35 35.38
N ASP A 245 -9.57 -9.54 34.89
CA ASP A 245 -10.24 -10.77 35.30
C ASP A 245 -9.22 -11.90 35.41
N SER A 246 -9.52 -12.91 36.17
CA SER A 246 -8.66 -14.08 36.31
C SER A 246 -9.50 -15.35 36.26
N ILE A 247 -9.06 -16.29 35.48
CA ILE A 247 -9.62 -17.63 35.46
C ILE A 247 -8.64 -18.55 36.16
N VAL A 248 -9.07 -19.19 37.22
CA VAL A 248 -8.31 -20.22 37.92
C VAL A 248 -8.78 -21.57 37.38
N LYS A 249 -7.88 -22.32 36.75
CA LYS A 249 -8.11 -23.65 36.31
C LYS A 249 -7.02 -24.55 36.91
N ASP A 250 -7.40 -25.44 37.78
CA ASP A 250 -6.50 -26.26 38.60
C ASP A 250 -5.49 -25.38 39.40
N THR A 251 -4.20 -25.52 39.16
CA THR A 251 -3.15 -24.74 39.79
C THR A 251 -2.68 -23.53 38.99
N VAL A 252 -3.28 -23.29 37.81
CA VAL A 252 -2.86 -22.21 36.88
C VAL A 252 -3.86 -21.05 36.92
N THR A 253 -3.42 -19.86 37.32
CA THR A 253 -4.19 -18.63 37.23
C THR A 253 -3.86 -17.90 35.94
N THR A 254 -4.82 -17.80 35.03
CA THR A 254 -4.69 -17.03 33.77
C THR A 254 -5.33 -15.66 33.98
N TYR A 255 -4.52 -14.60 33.88
CA TYR A 255 -5.00 -13.22 33.97
C TYR A 255 -5.47 -12.75 32.60
N MET A 256 -6.68 -12.20 32.55
CA MET A 256 -7.30 -11.61 31.38
C MET A 256 -7.50 -10.12 31.58
N PHE A 257 -7.36 -9.36 30.49
CA PHE A 257 -7.60 -7.93 30.48
C PHE A 257 -8.61 -7.60 29.39
N TYR A 258 -9.65 -6.86 29.77
CA TYR A 258 -10.72 -6.43 28.87
C TYR A 258 -10.69 -4.91 28.76
N PRO A 259 -10.28 -4.35 27.61
CA PRO A 259 -10.31 -2.91 27.38
C PRO A 259 -11.75 -2.40 27.41
N ARG A 260 -11.95 -1.23 28.03
CA ARG A 260 -13.20 -0.48 28.05
C ARG A 260 -13.06 0.86 27.36
N LEU A 261 -11.90 1.47 27.52
CA LEU A 261 -11.54 2.72 26.90
C LEU A 261 -10.11 2.61 26.38
N ARG A 262 -9.88 3.01 25.13
CA ARG A 262 -8.57 3.06 24.49
C ARG A 262 -8.26 4.47 24.07
N PHE A 263 -7.10 4.96 24.46
CA PHE A 263 -6.46 6.14 23.89
C PHE A 263 -5.54 5.68 22.78
N GLN A 264 -5.63 6.32 21.63
CA GLN A 264 -4.79 5.99 20.48
C GLN A 264 -4.23 7.28 19.89
N ASN A 265 -2.93 7.28 19.62
CA ASN A 265 -2.29 8.28 18.77
C ASN A 265 -1.65 7.60 17.58
N GLU A 266 -1.76 8.24 16.43
CA GLU A 266 -1.28 7.71 15.17
C GLU A 266 -0.60 8.81 14.36
N ILE A 267 0.71 8.67 14.18
CA ILE A 267 1.52 9.60 13.38
C ILE A 267 1.89 8.88 12.08
N LYS A 268 1.50 9.48 10.96
CA LYS A 268 1.87 9.05 9.61
C LYS A 268 2.69 10.15 8.95
N TYR A 269 3.81 9.76 8.40
CA TYR A 269 4.62 10.65 7.56
C TYR A 269 4.86 9.97 6.22
N LYS A 270 4.47 10.64 5.14
CA LYS A 270 4.65 10.15 3.78
C LYS A 270 5.44 11.16 2.96
N THR A 271 6.42 10.67 2.20
CA THR A 271 7.07 11.44 1.14
C THR A 271 6.82 10.75 -0.19
N SER A 272 6.41 11.52 -1.19
CA SER A 272 6.15 11.02 -2.55
C SER A 272 6.94 11.84 -3.54
N GLN A 273 7.61 11.18 -4.47
CA GLN A 273 8.29 11.78 -5.60
C GLN A 273 7.77 11.14 -6.88
N TYR A 274 7.20 11.94 -7.75
CA TYR A 274 6.78 11.57 -9.09
C TYR A 274 7.69 12.25 -10.08
N TYR A 275 8.26 11.47 -10.98
CA TYR A 275 9.32 11.93 -11.86
C TYR A 275 9.14 11.30 -13.24
N PHE A 276 9.11 12.12 -14.27
CA PHE A 276 9.25 11.71 -15.66
C PHE A 276 10.53 12.31 -16.23
N ASN A 277 11.28 11.52 -16.97
CA ASN A 277 12.49 11.97 -17.65
C ASN A 277 12.54 11.40 -19.08
N ASP A 278 12.96 12.23 -20.01
CA ASP A 278 13.38 11.81 -21.34
C ASP A 278 14.74 12.46 -21.64
N GLN A 279 15.78 11.62 -21.72
CA GLN A 279 17.16 12.06 -21.92
C GLN A 279 17.49 12.37 -23.37
N ASN A 280 16.67 11.89 -24.31
CA ASN A 280 16.88 12.11 -25.74
C ASN A 280 15.56 12.44 -26.43
N PRO A 281 14.96 13.61 -26.09
CA PRO A 281 13.66 13.97 -26.61
C PRO A 281 13.75 14.36 -28.09
N ASP A 282 12.82 13.84 -28.90
CA ASP A 282 12.60 14.27 -30.28
C ASP A 282 11.55 15.40 -30.32
N SER A 283 11.99 16.62 -30.60
CA SER A 283 11.12 17.80 -30.65
C SER A 283 10.00 17.69 -31.69
N ALA A 284 10.27 17.02 -32.81
CA ALA A 284 9.24 16.81 -33.84
C ALA A 284 8.21 15.79 -33.35
N GLY A 285 8.65 14.68 -32.72
CA GLY A 285 7.78 13.68 -32.13
C GLY A 285 6.91 14.25 -31.02
N TYR A 286 7.48 15.02 -30.12
CA TYR A 286 6.70 15.67 -29.06
C TYR A 286 5.61 16.61 -29.59
N ARG A 287 5.93 17.39 -30.61
CA ARG A 287 4.95 18.28 -31.27
C ARG A 287 3.87 17.49 -32.02
N ASN A 288 4.28 16.49 -32.81
CA ASN A 288 3.37 15.78 -33.71
C ASN A 288 2.44 14.77 -32.97
N TYR A 289 2.96 14.09 -31.93
CA TYR A 289 2.22 13.04 -31.23
C TYR A 289 1.54 13.52 -29.96
N PHE A 290 2.12 14.54 -29.28
CA PHE A 290 1.64 15.00 -27.97
C PHE A 290 1.21 16.45 -27.94
N ASN A 291 1.33 17.17 -29.08
CA ASN A 291 1.05 18.60 -29.17
C ASN A 291 1.81 19.43 -28.10
N TYR A 292 3.04 19.04 -27.82
CA TYR A 292 3.88 19.66 -26.80
C TYR A 292 5.15 20.24 -27.44
N ALA A 293 5.34 21.57 -27.29
CA ALA A 293 6.52 22.25 -27.79
C ALA A 293 7.65 22.13 -26.75
N LEU A 294 8.77 21.50 -27.13
CA LEU A 294 9.93 21.39 -26.28
C LEU A 294 10.77 22.64 -26.30
N PRO A 295 11.41 23.04 -25.18
CA PRO A 295 12.55 23.95 -25.18
C PRO A 295 13.68 23.33 -26.00
N VAL A 296 14.41 24.16 -26.74
CA VAL A 296 15.52 23.71 -27.60
C VAL A 296 16.62 23.07 -26.71
N ASP A 297 17.10 21.88 -27.09
CA ASP A 297 18.29 21.18 -26.56
C ASP A 297 18.32 20.89 -25.06
N LYS A 298 17.20 20.48 -24.49
CA LYS A 298 17.14 20.09 -23.05
C LYS A 298 16.40 18.78 -22.89
N ASP A 299 16.89 17.98 -21.93
CA ASP A 299 16.16 16.85 -21.40
C ASP A 299 14.76 17.28 -20.92
N VAL A 300 13.76 16.46 -21.18
CA VAL A 300 12.42 16.70 -20.67
C VAL A 300 12.32 16.10 -19.29
N THR A 301 12.08 16.94 -18.31
CA THR A 301 11.94 16.48 -16.91
C THR A 301 10.73 17.13 -16.27
N PHE A 302 9.84 16.31 -15.71
CA PHE A 302 8.75 16.74 -14.85
C PHE A 302 8.93 16.08 -13.49
N GLN A 303 8.79 16.85 -12.40
CA GLN A 303 9.02 16.33 -11.06
C GLN A 303 8.11 17.00 -10.04
N ASP A 304 7.37 16.18 -9.31
CA ASP A 304 6.59 16.59 -8.14
C ASP A 304 7.14 15.91 -6.88
N ASN A 305 7.42 16.70 -5.85
CA ASN A 305 7.82 16.19 -4.54
C ASN A 305 6.79 16.60 -3.49
N TRP A 306 6.27 15.62 -2.76
CA TRP A 306 5.26 15.82 -1.74
C TRP A 306 5.74 15.29 -0.40
N LYS A 307 5.40 16.00 0.67
CA LYS A 307 5.59 15.58 2.06
C LYS A 307 4.26 15.77 2.78
N VAL A 308 3.79 14.72 3.42
CA VAL A 308 2.51 14.73 4.16
C VAL A 308 2.76 14.19 5.56
N LEU A 309 2.45 14.99 6.56
CA LEU A 309 2.44 14.60 7.96
C LEU A 309 0.98 14.58 8.44
N ASN A 310 0.52 13.46 8.96
CA ASN A 310 -0.80 13.32 9.59
C ASN A 310 -0.62 12.84 11.03
N ASP A 311 -1.14 13.60 11.98
CA ASP A 311 -1.22 13.23 13.40
C ASP A 311 -2.68 13.13 13.80
N GLU A 312 -3.10 11.95 14.27
CA GLU A 312 -4.47 11.63 14.66
C GLU A 312 -4.51 11.15 16.11
N PHE A 313 -5.39 11.74 16.88
CA PHE A 313 -5.72 11.27 18.22
C PHE A 313 -7.12 10.70 18.25
N SER A 314 -7.29 9.50 18.81
CA SER A 314 -8.55 8.77 18.88
C SER A 314 -8.87 8.33 20.29
N LEU A 315 -10.16 8.36 20.62
CA LEU A 315 -10.75 7.76 21.81
C LEU A 315 -11.69 6.64 21.38
N ILE A 316 -11.46 5.42 21.86
CA ILE A 316 -12.23 4.23 21.47
C ILE A 316 -12.88 3.64 22.71
N SER A 317 -14.21 3.53 22.69
CA SER A 317 -15.00 2.91 23.77
C SER A 317 -15.49 1.53 23.36
N TYR A 318 -15.32 0.56 24.25
CA TYR A 318 -15.78 -0.83 24.09
C TYR A 318 -16.92 -1.11 25.07
N PRO A 319 -18.20 -1.00 24.63
CA PRO A 319 -19.36 -1.18 25.53
C PRO A 319 -19.48 -2.58 26.14
N GLN A 320 -19.11 -3.60 25.36
CA GLN A 320 -19.21 -5.00 25.80
C GLN A 320 -17.86 -5.58 26.20
N LYS A 321 -17.82 -6.25 27.37
CA LYS A 321 -16.61 -6.85 27.95
C LYS A 321 -15.90 -7.86 27.02
N ASN A 322 -16.68 -8.69 26.34
CA ASN A 322 -16.17 -9.85 25.59
C ASN A 322 -16.34 -9.70 24.05
N ASN A 323 -16.58 -8.47 23.58
CA ASN A 323 -16.79 -8.21 22.15
C ASN A 323 -15.96 -7.00 21.70
N SER A 324 -14.72 -7.27 21.33
CA SER A 324 -13.81 -6.25 20.79
C SER A 324 -14.23 -5.75 19.39
N ASN A 325 -15.17 -6.44 18.74
CA ASN A 325 -15.76 -6.03 17.48
C ASN A 325 -17.01 -5.14 17.64
N GLN A 326 -17.30 -4.70 18.88
CA GLN A 326 -18.26 -3.65 19.16
C GLN A 326 -17.54 -2.48 19.79
N PHE A 327 -17.45 -1.36 19.06
CA PHE A 327 -16.79 -0.16 19.56
C PHE A 327 -17.35 1.12 18.92
N LEU A 328 -17.16 2.21 19.62
CA LEU A 328 -17.30 3.57 19.12
C LEU A 328 -15.94 4.26 19.21
N GLN A 329 -15.46 4.75 18.09
CA GLN A 329 -14.23 5.55 17.98
C GLN A 329 -14.61 6.98 17.62
N LEU A 330 -14.03 7.94 18.31
CA LEU A 330 -14.04 9.35 17.96
C LEU A 330 -12.59 9.79 17.79
N ALA A 331 -12.29 10.52 16.75
CA ALA A 331 -10.95 10.97 16.43
C ALA A 331 -10.95 12.40 15.93
N THR A 332 -9.83 13.06 16.14
CA THR A 332 -9.49 14.33 15.48
C THR A 332 -8.07 14.22 14.95
N GLY A 333 -7.82 14.86 13.82
CA GLY A 333 -6.49 14.82 13.23
C GLY A 333 -6.12 16.12 12.54
N TYR A 334 -4.81 16.31 12.45
CA TYR A 334 -4.16 17.41 11.75
C TYR A 334 -3.29 16.84 10.63
N ILE A 335 -3.48 17.36 9.42
CA ILE A 335 -2.65 17.03 8.27
C ILE A 335 -1.91 18.31 7.85
N ASN A 336 -0.60 18.19 7.69
CA ASN A 336 0.22 19.20 7.03
C ASN A 336 0.83 18.59 5.76
N TYR A 337 0.78 19.31 4.66
CA TYR A 337 1.35 18.86 3.41
C TYR A 337 2.08 19.99 2.67
N THR A 338 3.21 19.62 2.14
CA THR A 338 4.09 20.52 1.38
C THR A 338 4.41 19.88 0.04
N ALA A 339 4.22 20.64 -1.02
CA ALA A 339 4.67 20.28 -2.36
C ALA A 339 5.81 21.20 -2.81
N THR A 340 6.78 20.63 -3.47
CA THR A 340 7.86 21.38 -4.12
C THR A 340 7.99 20.93 -5.57
N PHE A 341 8.05 21.91 -6.45
CA PHE A 341 8.12 21.74 -7.88
C PHE A 341 9.38 22.45 -8.39
N PRO A 342 10.28 21.79 -9.15
CA PRO A 342 11.37 22.51 -9.81
C PRO A 342 10.81 23.63 -10.68
N ASN A 343 11.40 24.80 -10.61
CA ASN A 343 11.02 25.99 -11.41
C ASN A 343 9.60 26.57 -11.18
N GLN A 344 8.92 26.18 -10.10
CA GLN A 344 7.62 26.74 -9.70
C GLN A 344 7.61 27.03 -8.19
N SER A 345 6.71 27.91 -7.76
CA SER A 345 6.52 28.17 -6.33
C SER A 345 6.00 26.91 -5.62
N GLY A 346 6.59 26.59 -4.48
CA GLY A 346 6.11 25.50 -3.62
C GLY A 346 4.69 25.78 -3.09
N TRP A 347 4.03 24.73 -2.67
CA TRP A 347 2.70 24.79 -2.07
C TRP A 347 2.72 24.18 -0.67
N ASN A 348 2.21 24.91 0.31
CA ASN A 348 2.14 24.46 1.69
C ASN A 348 0.73 24.71 2.23
N ASN A 349 0.14 23.69 2.82
CA ASN A 349 -1.22 23.77 3.34
C ASN A 349 -1.45 22.78 4.48
N TYR A 350 -2.60 22.88 5.14
CA TYR A 350 -3.00 22.00 6.22
C TYR A 350 -4.49 21.69 6.16
N ASP A 351 -4.90 20.67 6.92
CA ASP A 351 -6.29 20.32 7.19
C ASP A 351 -6.47 19.90 8.64
N LEU A 352 -7.60 20.29 9.20
CA LEU A 352 -8.13 19.77 10.45
C LEU A 352 -9.38 18.95 10.15
N TYR A 353 -9.46 17.72 10.69
CA TYR A 353 -10.62 16.87 10.50
C TYR A 353 -11.09 16.21 11.79
N ALA A 354 -12.37 15.85 11.80
CA ALA A 354 -12.97 14.96 12.77
C ALA A 354 -13.39 13.66 12.08
N PHE A 355 -13.31 12.56 12.81
CA PHE A 355 -13.61 11.23 12.31
C PHE A 355 -14.33 10.43 13.38
N ALA A 356 -15.37 9.67 13.00
CA ALA A 356 -16.10 8.78 13.88
C ALA A 356 -16.29 7.43 13.21
N VAL A 357 -16.16 6.35 13.99
CA VAL A 357 -16.48 4.99 13.57
C VAL A 357 -17.31 4.30 14.61
N TYR A 358 -18.41 3.72 14.18
CA TYR A 358 -19.18 2.78 14.97
C TYR A 358 -19.12 1.41 14.31
N LYS A 359 -18.63 0.42 15.04
CA LYS A 359 -18.65 -0.98 14.64
C LYS A 359 -19.46 -1.80 15.62
N ASN A 360 -20.29 -2.68 15.10
CA ASN A 360 -21.08 -3.61 15.91
C ASN A 360 -21.20 -4.95 15.19
N LYS A 361 -20.44 -5.93 15.65
CA LYS A 361 -20.62 -7.32 15.29
C LYS A 361 -21.29 -8.03 16.45
N THR A 362 -22.47 -8.58 16.20
CA THR A 362 -23.26 -9.26 17.25
C THR A 362 -22.52 -10.49 17.79
N ARG A 363 -22.81 -10.87 19.05
CA ARG A 363 -22.17 -12.02 19.73
C ARG A 363 -22.36 -13.34 18.97
N ASN A 364 -23.50 -13.54 18.31
CA ASN A 364 -23.78 -14.68 17.46
C ASN A 364 -23.10 -14.57 16.08
N GLN A 365 -22.34 -13.48 15.84
CA GLN A 365 -21.60 -13.19 14.61
C GLN A 365 -22.45 -13.15 13.32
N LEU A 366 -23.78 -13.14 13.44
CA LEU A 366 -24.68 -13.14 12.30
C LEU A 366 -24.81 -11.75 11.64
N TRP A 367 -24.74 -10.69 12.44
CA TRP A 367 -24.81 -9.33 11.94
C TRP A 367 -23.48 -8.61 12.16
N ASP A 368 -23.01 -7.92 11.14
CA ASP A 368 -21.84 -7.04 11.19
C ASP A 368 -22.20 -5.69 10.57
N MET A 369 -22.15 -4.63 11.36
CA MET A 369 -22.43 -3.26 10.98
C MET A 369 -21.17 -2.41 11.19
N LEU A 370 -20.79 -1.64 10.18
CA LEU A 370 -19.76 -0.62 10.25
C LEU A 370 -20.33 0.69 9.70
N ALA A 371 -20.35 1.74 10.51
CA ALA A 371 -20.65 3.09 10.08
C ALA A 371 -19.44 3.97 10.37
N SER A 372 -19.00 4.76 9.40
CA SER A 372 -17.91 5.71 9.56
C SER A 372 -18.22 7.03 8.88
N GLY A 373 -17.76 8.12 9.50
CA GLY A 373 -17.85 9.45 8.94
C GLY A 373 -16.60 10.25 9.22
N LYS A 374 -16.11 10.98 8.22
CA LYS A 374 -15.00 11.91 8.31
C LYS A 374 -15.43 13.25 7.73
N LEU A 375 -15.09 14.34 8.40
CA LEU A 375 -15.39 15.71 7.98
C LEU A 375 -14.13 16.57 8.13
N TYR A 376 -13.76 17.26 7.08
CA TYR A 376 -12.71 18.26 7.10
C TYR A 376 -13.29 19.59 7.53
N ILE A 377 -12.87 20.05 8.72
CA ILE A 377 -13.49 21.19 9.42
C ILE A 377 -12.83 22.50 8.98
N ASN A 378 -11.51 22.48 8.82
CA ASN A 378 -10.73 23.65 8.48
C ASN A 378 -9.51 23.26 7.62
N GLY A 379 -9.01 24.19 6.83
CA GLY A 379 -7.87 23.99 5.93
C GLY A 379 -8.27 24.04 4.46
N PHE A 380 -7.42 23.47 3.61
CA PHE A 380 -7.63 23.53 2.16
C PHE A 380 -8.84 22.68 1.70
N HIS A 381 -9.05 21.53 2.34
CA HIS A 381 -10.16 20.62 2.04
C HIS A 381 -11.38 20.87 2.97
N SER A 382 -11.50 22.06 3.55
CA SER A 382 -12.65 22.39 4.41
C SER A 382 -13.97 22.18 3.68
N GLY A 383 -14.90 21.41 4.29
CA GLY A 383 -16.16 21.01 3.68
C GLY A 383 -16.13 19.67 2.93
N ASP A 384 -14.95 19.08 2.71
CA ASP A 384 -14.86 17.70 2.24
C ASP A 384 -15.37 16.75 3.33
N TYR A 385 -16.13 15.74 2.93
CA TYR A 385 -16.60 14.71 3.85
C TYR A 385 -16.71 13.35 3.18
N GLU A 386 -16.70 12.31 4.00
CA GLU A 386 -17.09 10.96 3.60
C GLU A 386 -17.96 10.33 4.67
N ALA A 387 -19.01 9.64 4.25
CA ALA A 387 -19.89 8.84 5.11
C ALA A 387 -20.06 7.47 4.48
N LYS A 388 -19.79 6.41 5.25
CA LYS A 388 -19.85 5.02 4.77
C LYS A 388 -20.60 4.17 5.78
N VAL A 389 -21.56 3.39 5.31
CA VAL A 389 -22.29 2.42 6.12
C VAL A 389 -22.26 1.08 5.42
N TYR A 390 -21.82 0.06 6.12
CA TYR A 390 -21.82 -1.32 5.67
C TYR A 390 -22.64 -2.16 6.65
N LEU A 391 -23.56 -2.94 6.12
CA LEU A 391 -24.34 -3.90 6.89
C LEU A 391 -24.22 -5.25 6.21
N SER A 392 -23.78 -6.26 6.95
CA SER A 392 -23.75 -7.63 6.47
C SER A 392 -24.48 -8.59 7.40
N ARG A 393 -25.13 -9.58 6.84
CA ARG A 393 -25.83 -10.64 7.57
C ARG A 393 -25.47 -11.99 6.98
N ILE A 394 -25.08 -12.91 7.85
CA ILE A 394 -24.93 -14.34 7.50
C ILE A 394 -26.33 -14.95 7.50
N LEU A 395 -26.72 -15.58 6.37
CA LEU A 395 -28.05 -16.07 6.14
C LEU A 395 -28.22 -17.54 6.57
N ASN A 396 -27.13 -18.33 6.50
CA ASN A 396 -27.17 -19.75 6.82
C ASN A 396 -25.81 -20.25 7.33
N THR A 397 -25.81 -21.51 7.81
CA THR A 397 -24.61 -22.20 8.33
C THR A 397 -23.56 -22.51 7.24
N LYS A 398 -23.92 -22.44 5.95
CA LYS A 398 -23.01 -22.64 4.82
C LYS A 398 -22.20 -21.37 4.50
N GLY A 399 -22.39 -20.29 5.27
CA GLY A 399 -21.66 -19.04 5.10
C GLY A 399 -22.20 -18.10 4.01
N ASN A 400 -23.41 -18.37 3.46
CA ASN A 400 -24.05 -17.39 2.57
C ASN A 400 -24.35 -16.10 3.32
N TYR A 401 -24.08 -14.97 2.71
CA TYR A 401 -24.30 -13.66 3.33
C TYR A 401 -24.93 -12.67 2.37
N MET A 402 -25.59 -11.67 2.94
CA MET A 402 -26.09 -10.49 2.24
C MET A 402 -25.32 -9.28 2.75
N LYS A 403 -24.88 -8.41 1.86
CA LYS A 403 -24.17 -7.17 2.18
C LYS A 403 -24.85 -5.98 1.52
N LEU A 404 -25.17 -4.97 2.32
CA LEU A 404 -25.63 -3.66 1.88
C LEU A 404 -24.56 -2.63 2.19
N SER A 405 -24.29 -1.74 1.26
CA SER A 405 -23.37 -0.63 1.48
C SER A 405 -23.99 0.67 0.98
N PHE A 406 -23.84 1.72 1.77
CA PHE A 406 -24.17 3.08 1.38
C PHE A 406 -22.94 3.95 1.59
N GLN A 407 -22.65 4.79 0.59
CA GLN A 407 -21.51 5.71 0.64
C GLN A 407 -21.96 7.05 0.07
N ASN A 408 -21.59 8.12 0.77
CA ASN A 408 -21.78 9.49 0.34
C ASN A 408 -20.49 10.26 0.63
N TYR A 409 -20.03 11.04 -0.33
CA TYR A 409 -18.81 11.81 -0.17
C TYR A 409 -18.87 13.11 -0.98
N ASN A 410 -18.23 14.13 -0.44
CA ASN A 410 -17.84 15.35 -1.13
C ASN A 410 -16.34 15.47 -1.06
N ARG A 411 -15.68 15.73 -2.17
CA ARG A 411 -14.23 15.83 -2.21
C ARG A 411 -13.75 16.90 -3.17
N THR A 412 -12.70 17.57 -2.77
CA THR A 412 -11.91 18.42 -3.64
C THR A 412 -11.22 17.54 -4.71
N PRO A 413 -11.14 17.97 -5.97
CA PRO A 413 -10.39 17.26 -7.00
C PRO A 413 -8.94 17.00 -6.60
N SER A 414 -8.32 15.98 -7.20
CA SER A 414 -6.91 15.66 -6.94
C SER A 414 -5.97 16.80 -7.30
N ALA A 415 -4.82 16.86 -6.61
CA ALA A 415 -3.86 17.97 -6.73
C ALA A 415 -3.39 18.18 -8.17
N ASN A 416 -3.17 17.11 -8.93
CA ASN A 416 -2.80 17.20 -10.35
C ASN A 416 -3.90 17.87 -11.19
N LEU A 417 -5.18 17.55 -10.97
CA LEU A 417 -6.31 18.18 -11.68
C LEU A 417 -6.49 19.66 -11.30
N LEU A 418 -6.06 20.05 -10.11
CA LEU A 418 -6.04 21.45 -9.67
C LEU A 418 -4.82 22.23 -10.20
N GLY A 419 -4.03 21.64 -11.08
CA GLY A 419 -2.81 22.26 -11.61
C GLY A 419 -1.67 22.37 -10.58
N ARG A 420 -1.73 21.58 -9.48
CA ARG A 420 -0.67 21.49 -8.47
C ARG A 420 0.32 20.38 -8.83
N THR A 421 0.88 20.48 -10.03
CA THR A 421 1.80 19.52 -10.62
C THR A 421 2.61 20.17 -11.74
N GLN A 422 3.80 19.64 -12.02
CA GLN A 422 4.56 19.99 -13.23
C GLN A 422 4.20 19.12 -14.43
N PHE A 423 3.51 17.99 -14.19
CA PHE A 423 3.11 17.12 -15.28
C PHE A 423 2.07 17.81 -16.17
N PRO A 424 2.25 17.78 -17.50
CA PRO A 424 1.27 18.38 -18.41
C PRO A 424 -0.06 17.62 -18.29
N ILE A 425 -1.14 18.36 -18.06
CA ILE A 425 -2.50 17.81 -18.09
C ILE A 425 -2.91 17.70 -19.56
N ILE A 426 -2.58 16.57 -20.18
CA ILE A 426 -2.95 16.30 -21.56
C ILE A 426 -4.45 15.95 -21.58
N GLY A 427 -5.26 16.80 -22.22
CA GLY A 427 -6.68 16.55 -22.44
C GLY A 427 -7.65 17.58 -21.86
N LEU A 428 -7.22 18.53 -21.02
CA LEU A 428 -8.10 19.62 -20.57
C LEU A 428 -7.92 20.93 -21.35
N ALA A 429 -6.99 20.99 -22.30
CA ALA A 429 -6.77 22.16 -23.16
C ALA A 429 -7.69 22.26 -24.36
N GLY A 430 -8.79 21.47 -24.38
CA GLY A 430 -9.73 21.40 -25.50
C GLY A 430 -11.21 21.16 -25.11
N ILE A 431 -11.60 21.53 -23.87
CA ILE A 431 -13.02 21.61 -23.48
C ILE A 431 -13.36 23.07 -23.18
#